data_a1a8e9d644d7da9ee34c0e8d035503a5
#
_entry.id   a1a8e9d644d7da9ee34c0e8d035503a5
#
_cell.length_a   1.000
_cell.length_b   1.000
_cell.length_c   1.000
_cell.angle_alpha   90.00
_cell.angle_beta   90.00
_cell.angle_gamma   90.00
#
_symmetry.space_group_name_H-M   'P 1'
#
loop_
_entity.id
_entity.type
_entity.pdbx_description
1 polymer ?
#
loop_
_entity_poly.entity_id
_entity_poly.type
_entity_poly.pdbx_seq_one_letter_code
_entity_poly.pdbx_strand_id
1 'polypeptide(L)'
;MENMDQQPHSESLPIPRLALPDAESARRTVGRWLRTEIGDALYPAEIFFVQESFAWHVSVWFSTAARPMVARLADVYLSAATGAFLGRPSRDELTQRLDQASKQE
;
A
#
# COMPACT_ATOMS: atom_id res chain seq x y z
N MET A 1 10.30 42.11 10.67
CA MET A 1 10.52 41.25 10.59
C MET A 1 10.40 40.74 10.37
N GLU A 2 10.43 40.58 10.42
CA GLU A 2 10.56 39.57 10.40
C GLU A 2 10.27 38.90 10.06
N ASN A 3 10.02 39.30 10.20
CA ASN A 3 9.98 38.26 10.01
C ASN A 3 9.54 37.73 9.77
N MET A 4 9.34 37.88 9.81
CA MET A 4 9.18 37.01 9.76
C MET A 4 8.90 36.44 9.39
N ASP A 5 8.75 36.64 9.44
CA ASP A 5 8.77 35.79 9.25
C ASP A 5 8.58 35.25 8.88
N GLN A 6 8.51 35.36 8.90
CA GLN A 6 8.62 34.45 8.78
C GLN A 6 8.36 33.71 8.63
N GLN A 7 8.22 33.79 8.81
CA GLN A 7 8.20 32.80 8.89
C GLN A 7 7.86 32.14 8.99
N PRO A 8 7.72 32.27 9.03
CA PRO A 8 7.51 31.29 9.35
C PRO A 8 7.19 30.76 9.45
N HIS A 9 7.11 30.64 9.71
CA HIS A 9 7.14 29.72 9.93
C HIS A 9 6.93 29.01 9.85
N SER A 10 6.30 29.37 9.79
CA SER A 10 6.57 28.61 9.69
C SER A 10 7.07 28.33 9.51
N GLU A 11 7.20 28.56 9.85
CA GLU A 11 8.06 28.09 9.81
C GLU A 11 8.47 27.79 10.29
N SER A 12 7.87 28.07 10.21
CA SER A 12 8.92 27.61 10.99
C SER A 12 8.83 26.17 11.50
N LEU A 13 7.68 25.64 11.87
CA LEU A 13 7.61 24.20 12.11
C LEU A 13 7.49 23.53 10.77
N PRO A 14 8.41 22.63 10.45
CA PRO A 14 8.31 21.94 9.17
C PRO A 14 7.06 21.08 9.14
N ILE A 15 6.38 21.12 8.02
CA ILE A 15 5.27 20.19 7.78
C ILE A 15 5.90 18.82 7.58
N PRO A 16 5.55 17.83 8.39
CA PRO A 16 6.13 16.49 8.23
C PRO A 16 5.84 15.97 6.84
N ARG A 17 6.85 15.40 6.21
CA ARG A 17 6.65 14.75 4.93
C ARG A 17 5.96 13.42 5.16
N LEU A 18 4.95 13.17 4.36
CA LEU A 18 4.30 11.88 4.37
C LEU A 18 5.17 10.88 3.62
N ALA A 19 5.35 9.71 4.19
CA ALA A 19 6.08 8.64 3.52
C ALA A 19 5.32 8.16 2.29
N LEU A 20 3.99 8.14 2.37
CA LEU A 20 3.14 7.73 1.26
C LEU A 20 2.13 8.84 0.99
N PRO A 21 2.53 9.86 0.22
CA PRO A 21 1.68 11.03 0.01
C PRO A 21 0.53 10.81 -0.96
N ASP A 22 0.56 9.75 -1.75
CA ASP A 22 -0.46 9.50 -2.78
C ASP A 22 -0.66 8.01 -3.00
N ALA A 23 -1.68 7.69 -3.79
CA ALA A 23 -2.02 6.31 -4.08
C ALA A 23 -0.89 5.57 -4.80
N GLU A 24 -0.17 6.28 -5.65
CA GLU A 24 0.93 5.66 -6.40
C GLU A 24 2.06 5.20 -5.50
N SER A 25 2.40 6.01 -4.47
CA SER A 25 3.45 5.61 -3.52
C SER A 25 3.01 4.39 -2.72
N ALA A 26 1.73 4.33 -2.34
CA ALA A 26 1.19 3.16 -1.64
C ALA A 26 1.25 1.91 -2.53
N ARG A 27 0.86 2.07 -3.80
CA ARG A 27 0.88 0.95 -4.75
C ARG A 27 2.29 0.42 -4.94
N ARG A 28 3.27 1.30 -5.09
CA ARG A 28 4.67 0.88 -5.27
C ARG A 28 5.19 0.13 -4.05
N THR A 29 4.83 0.58 -2.86
CA THR A 29 5.27 -0.07 -1.63
C THR A 29 4.72 -1.48 -1.52
N VAL A 30 3.42 -1.65 -1.76
CA VAL A 30 2.80 -2.97 -1.72
C VAL A 30 3.34 -3.85 -2.84
N GLY A 31 3.49 -3.30 -4.04
CA GLY A 31 4.02 -4.05 -5.17
C GLY A 31 5.43 -4.58 -4.91
N ARG A 32 6.29 -3.77 -4.31
CA ARG A 32 7.64 -4.20 -3.98
C ARG A 32 7.61 -5.32 -2.95
N TRP A 33 6.77 -5.18 -1.93
CA TRP A 33 6.62 -6.22 -0.92
C TRP A 33 6.15 -7.54 -1.55
N LEU A 34 5.16 -7.47 -2.41
CA LEU A 34 4.63 -8.67 -3.07
C LEU A 34 5.69 -9.36 -3.93
N ARG A 35 6.43 -8.59 -4.71
CA ARG A 35 7.49 -9.17 -5.56
C ARG A 35 8.58 -9.81 -4.74
N THR A 36 8.91 -9.23 -3.60
CA THR A 36 9.95 -9.76 -2.72
C THR A 36 9.50 -11.04 -2.03
N GLU A 37 8.25 -11.09 -1.55
CA GLU A 37 7.78 -12.20 -0.73
C GLU A 37 7.13 -13.32 -1.53
N ILE A 38 6.46 -13.00 -2.63
CA ILE A 38 5.65 -13.97 -3.35
C ILE A 38 6.11 -14.15 -4.79
N GLY A 39 6.28 -13.04 -5.51
CA GLY A 39 6.59 -13.05 -6.93
C GLY A 39 5.63 -12.22 -7.74
N ASP A 40 5.52 -12.53 -9.03
CA ASP A 40 4.81 -11.68 -9.98
C ASP A 40 3.33 -12.01 -10.14
N ALA A 41 2.86 -13.07 -9.51
CA ALA A 41 1.47 -13.51 -9.68
C ALA A 41 0.47 -12.59 -8.96
N LEU A 42 0.93 -11.83 -7.98
CA LEU A 42 0.08 -10.93 -7.20
C LEU A 42 0.45 -9.48 -7.48
N TYR A 43 -0.56 -8.62 -7.43
CA TYR A 43 -0.33 -7.21 -7.66
C TYR A 43 -1.32 -6.36 -6.88
N PRO A 44 -0.96 -5.12 -6.57
CA PRO A 44 -1.87 -4.20 -5.88
C PRO A 44 -2.86 -3.56 -6.84
N ALA A 45 -4.11 -3.43 -6.40
CA ALA A 45 -5.15 -2.74 -7.14
C ALA A 45 -6.13 -2.12 -6.15
N GLU A 46 -6.99 -1.23 -6.64
CA GLU A 46 -8.05 -0.62 -5.81
C GLU A 46 -7.48 -0.01 -4.53
N ILE A 47 -6.92 1.17 -4.66
CA ILE A 47 -6.25 1.85 -3.57
C ILE A 47 -7.13 2.98 -3.07
N PHE A 48 -7.42 2.99 -1.76
CA PHE A 48 -8.27 4.00 -1.14
C PHE A 48 -7.59 4.59 0.09
N PHE A 49 -7.80 5.89 0.29
CA PHE A 49 -7.33 6.53 1.50
C PHE A 49 -8.40 6.39 2.58
N VAL A 50 -8.02 5.89 3.75
CA VAL A 50 -8.90 5.72 4.89
C VAL A 50 -8.59 6.85 5.88
N GLN A 51 -9.45 7.85 5.90
CA GLN A 51 -9.18 9.07 6.65
C GLN A 51 -9.09 8.83 8.15
N GLU A 52 -9.95 7.98 8.68
CA GLU A 52 -10.01 7.72 10.13
C GLU A 52 -8.71 7.20 10.69
N SER A 53 -8.02 6.37 9.94
CA SER A 53 -6.76 5.79 10.39
C SER A 53 -5.54 6.43 9.72
N PHE A 54 -5.77 7.42 8.86
CA PHE A 54 -4.73 8.07 8.07
C PHE A 54 -3.85 7.05 7.36
N ALA A 55 -4.51 6.17 6.64
CA ALA A 55 -3.87 5.00 6.06
C ALA A 55 -4.36 4.76 4.65
N TRP A 56 -3.54 4.06 3.87
CA TRP A 56 -3.92 3.58 2.55
C TRP A 56 -4.39 2.13 2.65
N HIS A 57 -5.53 1.86 2.06
CA HIS A 57 -6.08 0.51 1.94
C HIS A 57 -5.82 0.04 0.51
N VAL A 58 -5.08 -1.05 0.37
CA VAL A 58 -4.70 -1.59 -0.93
C VAL A 58 -5.18 -3.02 -1.03
N SER A 59 -5.94 -3.33 -2.09
CA SER A 59 -6.36 -4.70 -2.37
C SER A 59 -5.24 -5.43 -3.11
N VAL A 60 -5.05 -6.71 -2.77
CA VAL A 60 -4.07 -7.57 -3.43
C VAL A 60 -4.82 -8.58 -4.27
N TRP A 61 -4.49 -8.62 -5.56
CA TRP A 61 -5.19 -9.45 -6.54
C TRP A 61 -4.25 -10.46 -7.19
N PHE A 62 -4.81 -11.61 -7.52
CA PHE A 62 -4.16 -12.63 -8.32
C PHE A 62 -4.54 -12.43 -9.78
N SER A 63 -3.54 -12.55 -10.67
CA SER A 63 -3.78 -12.49 -12.11
C SER A 63 -3.03 -13.60 -12.80
N THR A 64 -3.51 -13.95 -14.00
CA THR A 64 -2.83 -14.87 -14.89
C THR A 64 -2.57 -14.15 -16.21
N ALA A 65 -1.76 -14.77 -17.08
CA ALA A 65 -1.52 -14.20 -18.40
C ALA A 65 -2.80 -14.09 -19.22
N ALA A 66 -3.73 -15.00 -18.98
CA ALA A 66 -5.00 -15.04 -19.73
C ALA A 66 -6.04 -14.11 -19.13
N ARG A 67 -6.00 -13.86 -17.82
CA ARG A 67 -7.05 -13.11 -17.13
C ARG A 67 -6.47 -12.22 -16.05
N PRO A 68 -6.61 -10.90 -16.20
CA PRO A 68 -6.29 -9.99 -15.12
C PRO A 68 -7.38 -10.03 -14.05
N MET A 69 -7.01 -9.71 -12.80
CA MET A 69 -7.93 -9.58 -11.67
C MET A 69 -8.82 -10.82 -11.51
N VAL A 70 -8.17 -11.98 -11.42
CA VAL A 70 -8.88 -13.25 -11.25
C VAL A 70 -9.54 -13.33 -9.88
N ALA A 71 -8.80 -13.00 -8.83
CA ALA A 71 -9.29 -13.13 -7.47
C ALA A 71 -8.63 -12.12 -6.55
N ARG A 72 -9.45 -11.53 -5.67
CA ARG A 72 -8.95 -10.67 -4.60
C ARG A 72 -8.53 -11.57 -3.45
N LEU A 73 -7.27 -11.52 -3.08
CA LEU A 73 -6.72 -12.43 -2.08
C LEU A 73 -6.58 -11.79 -0.71
N ALA A 74 -6.37 -10.49 -0.63
CA ALA A 74 -6.06 -9.88 0.64
C ALA A 74 -6.30 -8.37 0.60
N ASP A 75 -6.33 -7.79 1.78
CA ASP A 75 -6.35 -6.36 1.98
C ASP A 75 -5.14 -5.99 2.82
N VAL A 76 -4.49 -4.89 2.45
CA VAL A 76 -3.29 -4.42 3.11
C VAL A 76 -3.50 -2.97 3.51
N TYR A 77 -3.04 -2.60 4.69
CA TYR A 77 -3.16 -1.24 5.19
C TYR A 77 -1.77 -0.71 5.51
N LEU A 78 -1.50 0.53 5.06
CA LEU A 78 -0.21 1.18 5.30
C LEU A 78 -0.44 2.57 5.87
N SER A 79 0.38 2.96 6.84
CA SER A 79 0.34 4.32 7.36
C SER A 79 0.78 5.30 6.29
N ALA A 80 -0.04 6.30 6.01
CA ALA A 80 0.36 7.36 5.08
C ALA A 80 1.52 8.17 5.62
N ALA A 81 1.58 8.33 6.94
CA ALA A 81 2.62 9.13 7.57
C ALA A 81 3.97 8.44 7.54
N THR A 82 4.03 7.15 7.88
CA THR A 82 5.29 6.44 8.08
C THR A 82 5.63 5.42 7.00
N GLY A 83 4.64 4.98 6.22
CA GLY A 83 4.82 3.92 5.23
C GLY A 83 4.82 2.53 5.82
N ALA A 84 4.64 2.41 7.14
CA ALA A 84 4.65 1.10 7.78
C ALA A 84 3.36 0.35 7.51
N PHE A 85 3.47 -0.96 7.40
CA PHE A 85 2.28 -1.80 7.29
C PHE A 85 1.55 -1.81 8.62
N LEU A 86 0.27 -1.48 8.58
CA LEU A 86 -0.61 -1.51 9.74
C LEU A 86 -1.38 -2.82 9.84
N GLY A 87 -1.60 -3.47 8.70
CA GLY A 87 -2.24 -4.76 8.64
C GLY A 87 -1.95 -5.39 7.30
N ARG A 88 -1.47 -6.63 7.32
CA ARG A 88 -1.21 -7.40 6.10
C ARG A 88 -1.20 -8.88 6.47
N PRO A 89 -1.53 -9.74 5.50
CA PRO A 89 -1.41 -11.18 5.74
C PRO A 89 0.06 -11.57 5.79
N SER A 90 0.34 -12.68 6.42
CA SER A 90 1.68 -13.26 6.41
C SER A 90 1.97 -13.83 5.02
N ARG A 91 3.26 -14.09 4.77
CA ARG A 91 3.67 -14.75 3.54
C ARG A 91 2.97 -16.09 3.37
N ASP A 92 2.87 -16.86 4.47
CA ASP A 92 2.26 -18.18 4.42
C ASP A 92 0.77 -18.09 4.09
N GLU A 93 0.08 -17.11 4.66
CA GLU A 93 -1.33 -16.88 4.34
C GLU A 93 -1.53 -16.53 2.87
N LEU A 94 -0.68 -15.65 2.34
CA LEU A 94 -0.77 -15.27 0.93
C LEU A 94 -0.49 -16.45 0.03
N THR A 95 0.53 -17.23 0.35
CA THR A 95 0.88 -18.41 -0.44
C THR A 95 -0.27 -19.40 -0.48
N GLN A 96 -0.92 -19.61 0.68
CA GLN A 96 -2.05 -20.51 0.75
C GLN A 96 -3.24 -20.01 -0.07
N ARG A 97 -3.54 -18.71 0.02
CA ARG A 97 -4.64 -18.13 -0.73
C ARG A 97 -4.36 -18.16 -2.23
N LEU A 98 -3.12 -17.90 -2.62
CA LEU A 98 -2.71 -17.97 -4.01
C LEU A 98 -2.87 -19.40 -4.56
N ASP A 99 -2.46 -20.39 -3.77
CA ASP A 99 -2.58 -21.79 -4.15
C ASP A 99 -4.04 -22.16 -4.38
N GLN A 100 -4.93 -21.74 -3.48
CA GLN A 100 -6.35 -22.01 -3.63
C GLN A 100 -6.93 -21.32 -4.84
N ALA A 101 -6.56 -20.08 -5.10
CA ALA A 101 -7.05 -19.34 -6.25
C ALA A 101 -6.58 -19.99 -7.55
N SER A 102 -5.33 -20.47 -7.59
CA SER A 102 -4.77 -21.14 -8.76
C SER A 102 -5.54 -22.42 -9.10
N LYS A 103 -5.99 -23.13 -8.07
CA LYS A 103 -6.71 -24.38 -8.28
C LYS A 103 -8.12 -24.16 -8.81
N GLN A 104 -8.67 -22.96 -8.65
CA GLN A 104 -9.99 -22.63 -9.14
C GLN A 104 -9.96 -22.12 -10.58
N GLU A 105 -8.77 -21.92 -11.10
CA GLU A 105 -8.58 -21.57 -12.49
C GLU A 105 -8.66 -22.79 -13.38
#